data_9f6b319f8f2a3cfbca3cf4e146d95b65
#
_entry.id   9f6b319f8f2a3cfbca3cf4e146d95b65
#
_cell.length_a   1.000
_cell.length_b   1.000
_cell.length_c   1.000
_cell.angle_alpha   90.00
_cell.angle_beta   90.00
_cell.angle_gamma   90.00
#
_symmetry.space_group_name_H-M   'P 1'
#
loop_
_entity.id
_entity.type
_entity.pdbx_description
1 polymer ?
#
loop_
_entity_poly.entity_id
_entity_poly.type
_entity_poly.pdbx_seq_one_letter_code
_entity_poly.pdbx_strand_id
1 'polypeptide(L)'
;MKQKNIEHLDIVSLCNSYGVNMTRQRKIIANVINNSKDHPDVETIYVRSHKENKNISLATVYRTVKLFEDANVVIKHDFKHGEEKARYEPISKWEHNHLVDISSGKVLEFQNTSFQKLSIKIAEKMGYKIVGYKLELFGIKKACNKFKVSK
;
A
#
# COMPACT_ATOMS: atom_id res chain seq x y z
N MET A 1 27.08 6.22 12.02
CA MET A 1 25.98 7.15 11.70
C MET A 1 24.65 6.46 12.01
N LYS A 2 23.93 6.96 13.01
CA LYS A 2 22.61 6.41 13.38
C LYS A 2 21.69 6.52 12.16
N GLN A 3 21.17 5.39 11.68
CA GLN A 3 20.03 5.39 10.77
C GLN A 3 18.92 6.22 11.42
N LYS A 4 18.61 7.39 10.85
CA LYS A 4 17.40 8.12 11.22
C LYS A 4 16.24 7.19 10.88
N ASN A 5 15.63 6.60 11.92
CA ASN A 5 14.37 5.91 11.79
C ASN A 5 13.40 6.89 11.11
N ILE A 6 13.00 6.57 9.90
CA ILE A 6 11.87 7.23 9.27
C ILE A 6 10.69 6.77 10.13
N GLU A 7 10.11 7.69 10.89
CA GLU A 7 8.89 7.43 11.65
C GLU A 7 7.84 6.98 10.63
N HIS A 8 7.42 5.73 10.74
CA HIS A 8 6.28 5.21 10.00
C HIS A 8 5.03 5.92 10.51
N LEU A 9 4.66 6.99 9.83
CA LEU A 9 3.43 7.72 10.14
C LEU A 9 2.25 6.83 9.74
N ASP A 10 1.39 6.49 10.71
CA ASP A 10 0.16 5.76 10.45
C ASP A 10 -0.89 6.63 9.72
N ILE A 11 -1.94 6.00 9.19
CA ILE A 11 -3.01 6.69 8.45
C ILE A 11 -3.64 7.78 9.32
N VAL A 12 -3.85 7.55 10.62
CA VAL A 12 -4.51 8.51 11.54
C VAL A 12 -3.64 9.76 11.68
N SER A 13 -2.34 9.59 11.90
CA SER A 13 -1.37 10.68 12.03
C SER A 13 -1.27 11.50 10.75
N LEU A 14 -1.22 10.84 9.59
CA LEU A 14 -1.21 11.50 8.29
C LEU A 14 -2.50 12.28 8.03
N CYS A 15 -3.68 11.67 8.28
CA CYS A 15 -4.96 12.33 8.14
C CYS A 15 -5.06 13.58 9.02
N ASN A 16 -4.63 13.50 10.27
CA ASN A 16 -4.62 14.65 11.18
C ASN A 16 -3.72 15.77 10.67
N SER A 17 -2.53 15.44 10.14
CA SER A 17 -1.61 16.44 9.58
C SER A 17 -2.15 17.13 8.31
N TYR A 18 -3.05 16.47 7.58
CA TYR A 18 -3.72 17.01 6.38
C TYR A 18 -5.06 17.67 6.70
N GLY A 19 -5.45 17.78 7.99
CA GLY A 19 -6.72 18.38 8.40
C GLY A 19 -7.95 17.53 8.10
N VAL A 20 -7.76 16.22 7.84
CA VAL A 20 -8.86 15.27 7.62
C VAL A 20 -9.50 14.94 8.96
N ASN A 21 -10.80 15.21 9.09
CA ASN A 21 -11.54 14.93 10.33
C ASN A 21 -11.63 13.39 10.56
N MET A 22 -11.03 12.92 11.66
CA MET A 22 -10.95 11.52 12.03
C MET A 22 -12.00 11.15 13.09
N THR A 23 -13.20 10.78 12.64
CA THR A 23 -14.25 10.22 13.52
C THR A 23 -13.83 8.88 14.10
N ARG A 24 -14.53 8.42 15.17
CA ARG A 24 -14.26 7.09 15.78
C ARG A 24 -14.30 5.96 14.75
N GLN A 25 -15.29 5.95 13.86
CA GLN A 25 -15.40 4.91 12.82
C GLN A 25 -14.23 4.96 11.83
N ARG A 26 -13.81 6.16 11.39
CA ARG A 26 -12.65 6.33 10.51
C ARG A 26 -11.34 5.85 11.16
N LYS A 27 -11.16 6.09 12.46
CA LYS A 27 -9.99 5.60 13.22
C LYS A 27 -9.97 4.08 13.27
N ILE A 28 -11.11 3.42 13.48
CA ILE A 28 -11.19 1.95 13.47
C ILE A 28 -10.81 1.41 12.09
N ILE A 29 -11.38 1.97 11.02
CA ILE A 29 -11.08 1.55 9.65
C ILE A 29 -9.60 1.77 9.31
N ALA A 30 -9.03 2.92 9.69
CA ALA A 30 -7.61 3.21 9.53
C ALA A 30 -6.72 2.18 10.25
N ASN A 31 -7.06 1.83 11.50
CA ASN A 31 -6.32 0.85 12.29
C ASN A 31 -6.39 -0.56 11.67
N VAL A 32 -7.54 -0.95 11.12
CA VAL A 32 -7.68 -2.22 10.40
C VAL A 32 -6.73 -2.26 9.21
N ILE A 33 -6.66 -1.19 8.41
CA ILE A 33 -5.74 -1.12 7.26
C ILE A 33 -4.28 -1.10 7.73
N ASN A 34 -3.94 -0.28 8.74
CA ASN A 34 -2.57 -0.18 9.27
C ASN A 34 -2.03 -1.53 9.76
N ASN A 35 -2.87 -2.33 10.42
CA ASN A 35 -2.47 -3.60 11.04
C ASN A 35 -2.57 -4.80 10.07
N SER A 36 -3.15 -4.61 8.89
CA SER A 36 -3.28 -5.67 7.89
C SER A 36 -1.95 -5.94 7.19
N LYS A 37 -1.63 -7.23 7.00
CA LYS A 37 -0.44 -7.70 6.27
C LYS A 37 -0.79 -8.26 4.89
N ASP A 38 -2.08 -8.43 4.63
CA ASP A 38 -2.63 -9.15 3.48
C ASP A 38 -3.25 -8.23 2.42
N HIS A 39 -2.99 -6.92 2.48
CA HIS A 39 -3.55 -5.92 1.56
C HIS A 39 -5.07 -6.15 1.36
N PRO A 40 -5.89 -5.84 2.38
CA PRO A 40 -7.30 -6.21 2.37
C PRO A 40 -8.07 -5.42 1.30
N ASP A 41 -9.08 -6.07 0.72
CA ASP A 41 -10.13 -5.39 -0.05
C ASP A 41 -11.15 -4.72 0.88
N VAL A 42 -12.08 -3.94 0.31
CA VAL A 42 -13.09 -3.21 1.08
C VAL A 42 -13.97 -4.13 1.91
N GLU A 43 -14.32 -5.31 1.40
CA GLU A 43 -15.17 -6.27 2.13
C GLU A 43 -14.44 -6.85 3.33
N THR A 44 -13.17 -7.20 3.17
CA THR A 44 -12.31 -7.65 4.27
C THR A 44 -12.14 -6.56 5.33
N ILE A 45 -11.91 -5.31 4.91
CA ILE A 45 -11.85 -4.15 5.82
C ILE A 45 -13.18 -4.01 6.56
N TYR A 46 -14.33 -4.14 5.86
CA TYR A 46 -15.64 -4.09 6.49
C TYR A 46 -15.81 -5.18 7.55
N VAL A 47 -15.54 -6.44 7.21
CA VAL A 47 -15.70 -7.57 8.14
C VAL A 47 -14.87 -7.35 9.41
N ARG A 48 -13.63 -6.89 9.27
CA ARG A 48 -12.73 -6.62 10.41
C ARG A 48 -13.21 -5.43 11.23
N SER A 49 -13.56 -4.32 10.59
CA SER A 49 -14.04 -3.11 11.28
C SER A 49 -15.38 -3.30 11.97
N HIS A 50 -16.30 -4.06 11.34
CA HIS A 50 -17.61 -4.37 11.91
C HIS A 50 -17.53 -5.25 13.17
N LYS A 51 -16.49 -6.09 13.29
CA LYS A 51 -16.23 -6.84 14.54
C LYS A 51 -15.93 -5.92 15.71
N GLU A 52 -15.20 -4.82 15.47
CA GLU A 52 -14.84 -3.84 16.50
C GLU A 52 -16.02 -2.89 16.83
N ASN A 53 -16.78 -2.49 15.80
CA ASN A 53 -17.92 -1.58 15.97
C ASN A 53 -19.05 -1.96 15.00
N LYS A 54 -20.13 -2.52 15.57
CA LYS A 54 -21.31 -2.98 14.83
C LYS A 54 -22.07 -1.88 14.07
N ASN A 55 -21.82 -0.61 14.39
CA ASN A 55 -22.44 0.53 13.69
C ASN A 55 -21.69 0.91 12.39
N ILE A 56 -20.56 0.27 12.07
CA ILE A 56 -19.87 0.49 10.83
C ILE A 56 -20.57 -0.33 9.73
N SER A 57 -21.13 0.37 8.74
CA SER A 57 -21.72 -0.25 7.56
C SER A 57 -20.70 -0.38 6.43
N LEU A 58 -20.98 -1.25 5.46
CA LEU A 58 -20.16 -1.39 4.25
C LEU A 58 -20.04 -0.05 3.49
N ALA A 59 -21.14 0.71 3.40
CA ALA A 59 -21.13 2.04 2.78
C ALA A 59 -20.21 3.03 3.51
N THR A 60 -20.12 2.93 4.85
CA THR A 60 -19.18 3.74 5.66
C THR A 60 -17.75 3.39 5.31
N VAL A 61 -17.42 2.10 5.15
CA VAL A 61 -16.09 1.65 4.77
C VAL A 61 -15.72 2.16 3.38
N TYR A 62 -16.59 2.00 2.38
CA TYR A 62 -16.35 2.51 1.03
C TYR A 62 -16.03 4.01 1.02
N ARG A 63 -16.87 4.82 1.71
CA ARG A 63 -16.66 6.28 1.79
C ARG A 63 -15.37 6.64 2.52
N THR A 64 -15.02 5.90 3.57
CA THR A 64 -13.82 6.16 4.35
C THR A 64 -12.55 5.78 3.57
N VAL A 65 -12.54 4.62 2.93
CA VAL A 65 -11.41 4.19 2.08
C VAL A 65 -11.21 5.15 0.92
N LYS A 66 -12.31 5.61 0.27
CA LYS A 66 -12.23 6.62 -0.77
C LYS A 66 -11.66 7.95 -0.26
N LEU A 67 -12.06 8.39 0.93
CA LEU A 67 -11.49 9.57 1.57
C LEU A 67 -9.98 9.42 1.81
N PHE A 68 -9.53 8.25 2.26
CA PHE A 68 -8.11 7.98 2.49
C PHE A 68 -7.31 7.91 1.18
N GLU A 69 -7.90 7.38 0.12
CA GLU A 69 -7.33 7.37 -1.22
C GLU A 69 -7.18 8.81 -1.76
N ASP A 70 -8.23 9.63 -1.65
CA ASP A 70 -8.22 11.03 -2.10
C ASP A 70 -7.23 11.90 -1.29
N ALA A 71 -7.02 11.57 -0.02
CA ALA A 71 -6.01 12.20 0.84
C ALA A 71 -4.59 11.65 0.61
N ASN A 72 -4.40 10.68 -0.28
CA ASN A 72 -3.13 10.00 -0.54
C ASN A 72 -2.47 9.40 0.71
N VAL A 73 -3.26 8.88 1.65
CA VAL A 73 -2.75 8.20 2.87
C VAL A 73 -2.83 6.68 2.75
N VAL A 74 -3.54 6.16 1.77
CA VAL A 74 -3.55 4.76 1.37
C VAL A 74 -3.25 4.63 -0.12
N ILE A 75 -2.64 3.49 -0.48
CA ILE A 75 -2.42 3.09 -1.87
C ILE A 75 -3.47 2.06 -2.25
N LYS A 76 -4.10 2.30 -3.40
CA LYS A 76 -4.98 1.35 -4.06
C LYS A 76 -4.18 0.56 -5.09
N HIS A 77 -4.24 -0.76 -5.01
CA HIS A 77 -3.69 -1.68 -6.00
C HIS A 77 -4.83 -2.28 -6.82
N ASP A 78 -4.88 -1.92 -8.09
CA ASP A 78 -5.76 -2.55 -9.09
C ASP A 78 -4.94 -3.58 -9.87
N PHE A 79 -4.91 -4.80 -9.39
CA PHE A 79 -4.28 -5.91 -10.11
C PHE A 79 -5.22 -6.36 -11.23
N LYS A 80 -5.06 -5.76 -12.42
CA LYS A 80 -5.92 -6.03 -13.59
C LYS A 80 -5.61 -7.38 -14.22
N HIS A 81 -6.02 -8.47 -13.59
CA HIS A 81 -6.27 -9.74 -14.28
C HIS A 81 -7.28 -10.56 -13.50
N GLY A 82 -8.48 -10.70 -14.08
CA GLY A 82 -9.58 -11.46 -13.50
C GLY A 82 -10.43 -10.65 -12.51
N GLU A 83 -11.25 -11.33 -11.75
CA GLU A 83 -12.22 -10.78 -10.79
C GLU A 83 -11.59 -10.24 -9.49
N GLU A 84 -10.32 -9.86 -9.50
CA GLU A 84 -9.64 -9.41 -8.29
C GLU A 84 -10.06 -7.98 -7.93
N LYS A 85 -10.61 -7.87 -6.73
CA LYS A 85 -11.03 -6.62 -6.11
C LYS A 85 -9.81 -5.76 -5.78
N ALA A 86 -9.99 -4.43 -5.87
CA ALA A 86 -8.97 -3.48 -5.45
C ALA A 86 -8.52 -3.74 -4.00
N ARG A 87 -7.23 -3.68 -3.75
CA ARG A 87 -6.60 -3.91 -2.45
C ARG A 87 -5.98 -2.63 -1.93
N TYR A 88 -5.89 -2.51 -0.62
CA TYR A 88 -5.48 -1.26 0.03
C TYR A 88 -4.37 -1.49 1.05
N GLU A 89 -3.42 -0.55 1.09
CA GLU A 89 -2.38 -0.50 2.11
C GLU A 89 -2.04 0.96 2.49
N PRO A 90 -1.48 1.20 3.70
CA PRO A 90 -0.98 2.53 4.06
C PRO A 90 0.18 2.96 3.15
N ILE A 91 0.19 4.24 2.72
CA ILE A 91 1.29 4.78 1.93
C ILE A 91 2.64 4.71 2.67
N SER A 92 2.63 4.70 3.98
CA SER A 92 3.84 4.60 4.82
C SER A 92 4.44 3.19 4.90
N LYS A 93 3.73 2.15 4.44
CA LYS A 93 4.24 0.78 4.34
C LYS A 93 4.99 0.54 3.02
N TRP A 94 6.04 1.28 2.79
CA TRP A 94 6.90 1.20 1.60
C TRP A 94 8.03 0.15 1.69
N GLU A 95 7.87 -0.81 2.59
CA GLU A 95 8.87 -1.87 2.79
C GLU A 95 8.94 -2.86 1.63
N HIS A 96 7.90 -2.94 0.81
CA HIS A 96 7.85 -3.82 -0.36
C HIS A 96 7.30 -3.10 -1.58
N ASN A 97 7.80 -3.54 -2.71
CA ASN A 97 7.43 -3.06 -4.04
C ASN A 97 6.81 -4.24 -4.81
N HIS A 98 6.14 -3.95 -5.89
CA HIS A 98 5.43 -4.96 -6.67
C HIS A 98 6.01 -5.10 -8.07
N LEU A 99 6.18 -6.35 -8.53
CA LEU A 99 6.42 -6.66 -9.93
C LEU A 99 5.22 -7.46 -10.44
N VAL A 100 4.54 -6.90 -11.42
CA VAL A 100 3.38 -7.51 -12.07
C VAL A 100 3.85 -8.23 -13.33
N ASP A 101 3.66 -9.54 -13.38
CA ASP A 101 3.82 -10.31 -14.62
C ASP A 101 2.60 -10.06 -15.51
N ILE A 102 2.77 -9.27 -16.55
CA ILE A 102 1.68 -8.88 -17.45
C ILE A 102 1.12 -10.04 -18.28
N SER A 103 1.83 -11.17 -18.37
CA SER A 103 1.37 -12.35 -19.10
C SER A 103 0.47 -13.25 -18.27
N SER A 104 0.70 -13.34 -16.96
CA SER A 104 -0.06 -14.22 -16.04
C SER A 104 -0.89 -13.44 -15.03
N GLY A 105 -0.67 -12.13 -14.88
CA GLY A 105 -1.28 -11.31 -13.84
C GLY A 105 -0.71 -11.55 -12.44
N LYS A 106 0.30 -12.42 -12.31
CA LYS A 106 0.91 -12.72 -11.01
C LYS A 106 1.63 -11.50 -10.46
N VAL A 107 1.37 -11.17 -9.20
CA VAL A 107 2.07 -10.12 -8.46
C VAL A 107 3.14 -10.74 -7.58
N LEU A 108 4.36 -10.23 -7.68
CA LEU A 108 5.51 -10.61 -6.88
C LEU A 108 5.93 -9.42 -6.03
N GLU A 109 6.10 -9.64 -4.73
CA GLU A 109 6.64 -8.63 -3.82
C GLU A 109 8.16 -8.69 -3.79
N PHE A 110 8.80 -7.54 -3.71
CA PHE A 110 10.25 -7.44 -3.53
C PHE A 110 10.62 -6.21 -2.69
N GLN A 111 11.78 -6.28 -2.05
CA GLN A 111 12.34 -5.17 -1.30
C GLN A 111 13.58 -4.63 -2.02
N ASN A 112 13.74 -3.32 -2.03
CA ASN A 112 14.93 -2.68 -2.59
C ASN A 112 15.33 -1.44 -1.77
N THR A 113 16.27 -1.65 -0.86
CA THR A 113 16.78 -0.58 0.00
C THR A 113 17.53 0.51 -0.76
N SER A 114 18.12 0.19 -1.91
CA SER A 114 18.80 1.19 -2.76
C SER A 114 17.80 2.15 -3.37
N PHE A 115 16.66 1.65 -3.86
CA PHE A 115 15.58 2.49 -4.39
C PHE A 115 14.98 3.37 -3.29
N GLN A 116 14.74 2.82 -2.10
CA GLN A 116 14.25 3.58 -0.95
C GLN A 116 15.19 4.74 -0.61
N LYS A 117 16.50 4.47 -0.51
CA LYS A 117 17.50 5.51 -0.25
C LYS A 117 17.55 6.58 -1.34
N LEU A 118 17.40 6.17 -2.60
CA LEU A 118 17.37 7.10 -3.73
C LEU A 118 16.13 8.00 -3.66
N SER A 119 14.97 7.46 -3.38
CA SER A 119 13.72 8.21 -3.25
C SER A 119 13.80 9.27 -2.15
N ILE A 120 14.40 8.93 -1.00
CA ILE A 120 14.66 9.87 0.10
C ILE A 120 15.56 11.02 -0.36
N LYS A 121 16.69 10.70 -0.99
CA LYS A 121 17.63 11.72 -1.50
C LYS A 121 16.99 12.66 -2.52
N ILE A 122 16.12 12.14 -3.39
CA ILE A 122 15.40 12.96 -4.36
C ILE A 122 14.47 13.94 -3.64
N ALA A 123 13.65 13.46 -2.69
CA ALA A 123 12.74 14.30 -1.94
C ALA A 123 13.49 15.38 -1.13
N GLU A 124 14.57 15.02 -0.43
CA GLU A 124 15.42 15.96 0.31
C GLU A 124 16.01 17.06 -0.57
N LYS A 125 16.50 16.71 -1.78
CA LYS A 125 17.00 17.71 -2.75
C LYS A 125 15.91 18.68 -3.21
N MET A 126 14.65 18.25 -3.21
CA MET A 126 13.50 19.09 -3.55
C MET A 126 12.93 19.85 -2.35
N GLY A 127 13.54 19.71 -1.15
CA GLY A 127 13.08 20.37 0.08
C GLY A 127 11.91 19.67 0.77
N TYR A 128 11.68 18.38 0.48
CA TYR A 128 10.55 17.62 1.04
C TYR A 128 11.03 16.48 1.95
N LYS A 129 10.27 16.21 3.01
CA LYS A 129 10.36 14.96 3.77
C LYS A 129 9.41 13.96 3.12
N ILE A 130 9.95 12.86 2.60
CA ILE A 130 9.14 11.80 2.00
C ILE A 130 8.35 11.06 3.10
N VAL A 131 7.09 10.75 2.85
CA VAL A 131 6.21 9.97 3.74
C VAL A 131 5.88 8.60 3.18
N GLY A 132 6.10 8.39 1.88
CA GLY A 132 5.89 7.12 1.19
C GLY A 132 6.08 7.25 -0.31
N TYR A 133 6.09 6.12 -1.01
CA TYR A 133 6.10 6.05 -2.47
C TYR A 133 5.38 4.77 -2.92
N LYS A 134 5.01 4.73 -4.19
CA LYS A 134 4.51 3.52 -4.84
C LYS A 134 5.45 3.15 -5.98
N LEU A 135 5.97 1.92 -5.99
CA LEU A 135 6.75 1.38 -7.09
C LEU A 135 6.11 0.08 -7.58
N GLU A 136 5.66 0.11 -8.82
CA GLU A 136 5.19 -1.06 -9.56
C GLU A 136 6.04 -1.25 -10.80
N LEU A 137 6.60 -2.43 -10.96
CA LEU A 137 7.30 -2.84 -12.16
C LEU A 137 6.40 -3.77 -12.96
N PHE A 138 6.37 -3.61 -14.26
CA PHE A 138 5.63 -4.47 -15.18
C PHE A 138 6.64 -5.26 -16.02
N GLY A 139 6.52 -6.57 -16.02
CA GLY A 139 7.47 -7.44 -16.69
C GLY A 139 6.84 -8.67 -17.30
N ILE A 140 7.62 -9.35 -18.11
CA ILE A 140 7.32 -10.66 -18.68
C ILE A 140 8.37 -11.62 -18.17
N LYS A 141 7.95 -12.80 -17.71
CA LYS A 141 8.86 -13.83 -17.24
C LYS A 141 9.85 -14.21 -18.35
N LYS A 142 11.15 -14.08 -18.07
CA LYS A 142 12.17 -14.55 -19.01
C LYS A 142 12.00 -16.06 -19.20
N ALA A 143 11.95 -16.51 -20.47
CA ALA A 143 11.98 -17.92 -20.77
C ALA A 143 13.28 -18.51 -20.20
N CYS A 144 13.14 -19.59 -19.41
CA CYS A 144 14.28 -20.30 -18.87
C CYS A 144 14.93 -21.05 -20.07
N ASN A 145 15.91 -20.43 -20.72
CA ASN A 145 16.73 -21.12 -21.71
C ASN A 145 17.54 -22.20 -20.96
N LYS A 146 16.98 -23.38 -20.85
CA LYS A 146 17.77 -24.58 -20.62
C LYS A 146 18.59 -24.80 -21.89
N PHE A 147 19.76 -24.19 -21.97
CA PHE A 147 20.76 -24.61 -22.95
C PHE A 147 21.11 -26.08 -22.63
N LYS A 148 20.53 -27.00 -23.39
CA LYS A 148 21.10 -28.33 -23.52
C LYS A 148 22.41 -28.15 -24.28
N VAL A 149 23.52 -28.16 -23.56
CA VAL A 149 24.83 -28.45 -24.17
C VAL A 149 24.75 -29.89 -24.60
N SER A 150 24.48 -30.13 -25.88
CA SER A 150 24.69 -31.44 -26.52
C SER A 150 26.19 -31.61 -26.67
N LYS A 151 26.69 -32.70 -26.12
CA LYS A 151 28.05 -33.20 -26.37
C LYS A 151 28.19 -33.64 -27.83
#